data_8f29a0aa71a8b6dcd4564433969452d1
#
_entry.id   8f29a0aa71a8b6dcd4564433969452d1
#
_cell.length_a   1.000
_cell.length_b   1.000
_cell.length_c   1.000
_cell.angle_alpha   90.00
_cell.angle_beta   90.00
_cell.angle_gamma   90.00
#
_symmetry.space_group_name_H-M   'P 1'
#
loop_
_entity.id
_entity.type
_entity.pdbx_description
1 polymer ?
#
loop_
_entity_poly.entity_id
_entity_poly.type
_entity_poly.pdbx_seq_one_letter_code
_entity_poly.pdbx_strand_id
1 'polypeptide(L)'
;FYWQLYYNFLGCITLMRGETCMVFNKKMFVLIIIPGILGVLLSFAMSVFQMNRDTTITAGILLKQLDNVTQIVKHTTKLTSILVMKPCKDILEQLIANGALTPYVRTTGLIENNFQICSSVSGFKKMNVNDVYGTSFHNKNKESRIVSISGTSFVPGKTAIVFLMPIGNDMTAFSIVESRYIYDLMDVLDDENDDSFSLRFTEGPAIISGVNNNDRLYMLKKDFNSAISQASLTVTTPMISLYPYVISNVFYILPLSILLSFILYFLWQRWISRKMSLAEEIKKGMSSGEFSVHYQPVCDTTTKACLGVEALMRWQREDGKNISPVVFIRAAEEENLIIPLTKHLFELIIQDVQSWKVKKPFHLGINIAAEHLAHPDFVADVLHIKNAISDKFNIVLEIT
;
A
#
# COMPACT_ATOMS: atom_id res chain seq x y z
N PHE A 1 19.80 -0.38 42.06
CA PHE A 1 18.43 0.18 41.78
C PHE A 1 18.04 0.28 40.33
N TYR A 2 18.94 0.03 39.36
CA TYR A 2 18.67 0.14 37.92
C TYR A 2 18.48 -1.23 37.19
N TRP A 3 18.66 -2.36 37.87
CA TRP A 3 18.55 -3.71 37.24
C TRP A 3 17.23 -4.44 37.52
N GLN A 4 16.35 -3.90 38.35
CA GLN A 4 15.05 -4.53 38.67
C GLN A 4 13.89 -4.04 37.80
N LEU A 5 14.13 -3.01 36.94
CA LEU A 5 13.11 -2.48 35.99
C LEU A 5 13.03 -3.20 34.66
N TYR A 6 13.98 -4.08 34.33
CA TYR A 6 14.03 -4.77 33.02
C TYR A 6 13.25 -6.10 32.97
N TYR A 7 12.87 -6.66 34.14
CA TYR A 7 12.15 -7.94 34.20
C TYR A 7 10.63 -7.79 34.39
N ASN A 8 10.13 -6.57 34.66
CA ASN A 8 8.70 -6.31 34.88
C ASN A 8 7.98 -5.72 33.65
N PHE A 9 8.63 -5.62 32.50
CA PHE A 9 7.97 -5.13 31.28
C PHE A 9 7.13 -6.18 30.53
N LEU A 10 7.02 -7.39 31.08
CA LEU A 10 6.23 -8.51 30.55
C LEU A 10 5.09 -8.97 31.50
N GLY A 11 4.70 -8.15 32.46
CA GLY A 11 3.65 -8.53 33.37
C GLY A 11 3.02 -7.33 34.06
N CYS A 12 1.76 -7.10 33.80
CA CYS A 12 0.83 -6.30 34.58
C CYS A 12 1.12 -4.80 34.73
N ILE A 13 0.54 -3.96 33.89
CA ILE A 13 0.28 -2.55 34.23
C ILE A 13 -0.89 -2.56 35.21
N THR A 14 -0.61 -2.43 36.51
CA THR A 14 -1.60 -2.22 37.55
C THR A 14 -2.08 -0.77 37.51
N LEU A 15 -3.21 -0.52 36.87
CA LEU A 15 -4.03 0.66 37.13
C LEU A 15 -4.89 0.36 38.38
N MET A 16 -4.63 1.09 39.46
CA MET A 16 -5.43 1.04 40.68
C MET A 16 -6.88 1.41 40.40
N ARG A 17 -7.76 0.44 40.42
CA ARG A 17 -9.12 0.32 40.93
C ARG A 17 -9.84 -0.88 40.31
N GLY A 18 -10.00 -1.93 41.16
CA GLY A 18 -11.06 -2.95 41.01
C GLY A 18 -10.98 -3.83 39.78
N GLU A 19 -10.49 -5.08 40.02
CA GLU A 19 -10.89 -6.28 39.31
C GLU A 19 -10.83 -6.29 37.77
N THR A 20 -9.68 -6.51 37.22
CA THR A 20 -9.33 -7.46 36.15
C THR A 20 -7.88 -7.24 35.76
N CYS A 21 -7.01 -8.15 36.19
CA CYS A 21 -5.62 -8.20 35.71
C CYS A 21 -5.66 -8.60 34.23
N MET A 22 -5.54 -7.63 33.29
CA MET A 22 -5.34 -7.96 31.89
C MET A 22 -3.96 -8.60 31.72
N VAL A 23 -3.92 -9.92 31.70
CA VAL A 23 -2.73 -10.66 31.28
C VAL A 23 -2.49 -10.31 29.79
N PHE A 24 -1.50 -9.47 29.54
CA PHE A 24 -1.08 -9.13 28.19
C PHE A 24 -0.48 -10.38 27.52
N ASN A 25 -1.33 -11.16 26.87
CA ASN A 25 -0.93 -12.39 26.19
C ASN A 25 -0.09 -11.99 24.96
N LYS A 26 1.03 -12.70 24.67
CA LYS A 26 1.88 -12.49 23.48
C LYS A 26 1.07 -12.38 22.18
N LYS A 27 -0.04 -13.11 22.09
CA LYS A 27 -0.97 -13.07 20.94
C LYS A 27 -1.72 -11.75 20.80
N MET A 28 -2.06 -11.09 21.92
CA MET A 28 -2.70 -9.78 21.94
C MET A 28 -1.76 -8.68 21.42
N PHE A 29 -0.48 -8.74 21.83
CA PHE A 29 0.56 -7.82 21.35
C PHE A 29 0.75 -7.90 19.83
N VAL A 30 0.75 -9.11 19.26
CA VAL A 30 0.83 -9.35 17.82
C VAL A 30 -0.37 -8.77 17.07
N LEU A 31 -1.60 -8.96 17.57
CA LEU A 31 -2.84 -8.48 16.95
C LEU A 31 -2.98 -6.95 16.93
N ILE A 32 -2.34 -6.25 17.87
CA ILE A 32 -2.40 -4.78 17.94
C ILE A 32 -1.22 -4.15 17.20
N ILE A 33 -0.03 -4.70 17.32
CA ILE A 33 1.18 -4.08 16.77
C ILE A 33 1.32 -4.30 15.27
N ILE A 34 1.01 -5.49 14.77
CA ILE A 34 1.16 -5.77 13.32
C ILE A 34 0.33 -4.81 12.45
N PRO A 35 -0.98 -4.59 12.69
CA PRO A 35 -1.73 -3.63 11.90
C PRO A 35 -1.25 -2.20 12.05
N GLY A 36 -0.75 -1.82 13.25
CA GLY A 36 -0.15 -0.49 13.48
C GLY A 36 1.10 -0.27 12.64
N ILE A 37 2.05 -1.21 12.65
CA ILE A 37 3.25 -1.15 11.82
C ILE A 37 2.87 -1.14 10.33
N LEU A 38 1.94 -2.00 9.94
CA LEU A 38 1.46 -2.05 8.55
C LEU A 38 0.82 -0.71 8.13
N GLY A 39 0.06 -0.07 9.01
CA GLY A 39 -0.51 1.26 8.80
C GLY A 39 0.55 2.34 8.57
N VAL A 40 1.62 2.34 9.38
CA VAL A 40 2.74 3.28 9.19
C VAL A 40 3.48 3.03 7.88
N LEU A 41 3.76 1.77 7.55
CA LEU A 41 4.42 1.40 6.29
C LEU A 41 3.55 1.80 5.08
N LEU A 42 2.25 1.57 5.16
CA LEU A 42 1.30 1.95 4.12
C LEU A 42 1.22 3.48 3.96
N SER A 43 1.20 4.23 5.06
CA SER A 43 1.25 5.70 5.06
C SER A 43 2.49 6.20 4.34
N PHE A 44 3.65 5.64 4.66
CA PHE A 44 4.91 6.02 4.01
C PHE A 44 4.91 5.71 2.51
N ALA A 45 4.52 4.50 2.13
CA ALA A 45 4.41 4.10 0.72
C ALA A 45 3.45 5.00 -0.07
N MET A 46 2.29 5.33 0.51
CA MET A 46 1.30 6.22 -0.10
C MET A 46 1.83 7.64 -0.24
N SER A 47 2.60 8.14 0.74
CA SER A 47 3.23 9.47 0.69
C SER A 47 4.26 9.58 -0.43
N VAL A 48 5.11 8.57 -0.59
CA VAL A 48 6.08 8.52 -1.70
C VAL A 48 5.36 8.46 -3.05
N PHE A 49 4.29 7.68 -3.14
CA PHE A 49 3.49 7.58 -4.36
C PHE A 49 2.83 8.92 -4.73
N GLN A 50 2.23 9.63 -3.76
CA GLN A 50 1.60 10.93 -3.97
C GLN A 50 2.63 11.97 -4.41
N MET A 51 3.75 12.11 -3.69
CA MET A 51 4.84 13.00 -4.05
C MET A 51 5.33 12.73 -5.49
N ASN A 52 5.56 11.47 -5.83
CA ASN A 52 6.02 11.07 -7.17
C ASN A 52 5.00 11.40 -8.27
N ARG A 53 3.70 11.26 -7.98
CA ARG A 53 2.61 11.63 -8.89
C ARG A 53 2.56 13.14 -9.08
N ASP A 54 2.64 13.91 -8.01
CA ASP A 54 2.50 15.36 -8.05
C ASP A 54 3.69 15.99 -8.77
N THR A 55 4.92 15.54 -8.53
CA THR A 55 6.10 15.92 -9.31
C THR A 55 5.91 15.64 -10.81
N THR A 56 5.30 14.53 -11.17
CA THR A 56 5.05 14.16 -12.57
C THR A 56 4.00 15.08 -13.22
N ILE A 57 2.95 15.44 -12.47
CA ILE A 57 1.90 16.38 -12.94
C ILE A 57 2.50 17.78 -13.14
N THR A 58 3.27 18.27 -12.16
CA THR A 58 3.93 19.58 -12.24
C THR A 58 4.86 19.68 -13.45
N ALA A 59 5.71 18.67 -13.65
CA ALA A 59 6.59 18.60 -14.82
C ALA A 59 5.79 18.56 -16.14
N GLY A 60 4.69 17.84 -16.17
CA GLY A 60 3.80 17.75 -17.33
C GLY A 60 3.15 19.09 -17.67
N ILE A 61 2.73 19.86 -16.67
CA ILE A 61 2.17 21.20 -16.84
C ILE A 61 3.23 22.15 -17.45
N LEU A 62 4.44 22.15 -16.87
CA LEU A 62 5.53 23.00 -17.33
C LEU A 62 5.91 22.69 -18.79
N LEU A 63 6.11 21.42 -19.12
CA LEU A 63 6.47 21.00 -20.48
C LEU A 63 5.35 21.29 -21.48
N LYS A 64 4.09 21.05 -21.13
CA LYS A 64 2.95 21.35 -22.00
C LYS A 64 2.89 22.85 -22.31
N GLN A 65 3.14 23.70 -21.33
CA GLN A 65 3.13 25.14 -21.52
C GLN A 65 4.32 25.57 -22.37
N LEU A 66 5.51 25.01 -22.18
CA LEU A 66 6.69 25.23 -22.99
C LEU A 66 6.43 24.82 -24.46
N ASP A 67 5.78 23.70 -24.68
CA ASP A 67 5.42 23.22 -26.01
C ASP A 67 4.43 24.14 -26.72
N ASN A 68 3.43 24.69 -26.01
CA ASN A 68 2.50 25.69 -26.54
C ASN A 68 3.24 26.95 -26.97
N VAL A 69 4.11 27.46 -26.11
CA VAL A 69 4.94 28.65 -26.47
C VAL A 69 5.81 28.35 -27.70
N THR A 70 6.42 27.18 -27.71
CA THR A 70 7.27 26.70 -28.80
C THR A 70 6.49 26.69 -30.14
N GLN A 71 5.26 26.18 -30.14
CA GLN A 71 4.44 26.16 -31.37
C GLN A 71 4.10 27.55 -31.87
N ILE A 72 3.72 28.46 -30.97
CA ILE A 72 3.42 29.87 -31.32
C ILE A 72 4.66 30.54 -31.93
N VAL A 73 5.81 30.40 -31.29
CA VAL A 73 7.06 31.03 -31.75
C VAL A 73 7.59 30.38 -33.02
N LYS A 74 7.51 29.09 -33.20
CA LYS A 74 7.84 28.40 -34.47
C LYS A 74 7.00 28.92 -35.62
N HIS A 75 5.70 29.16 -35.38
CA HIS A 75 4.81 29.76 -36.42
C HIS A 75 5.28 31.17 -36.81
N THR A 76 5.59 32.04 -35.84
CA THR A 76 6.09 33.40 -36.11
C THR A 76 7.45 33.38 -36.79
N THR A 77 8.36 32.49 -36.39
CA THR A 77 9.66 32.32 -37.06
C THR A 77 9.50 31.87 -38.50
N LYS A 78 8.49 31.00 -38.77
CA LYS A 78 8.14 30.61 -40.14
C LYS A 78 7.57 31.78 -40.97
N LEU A 79 6.73 32.60 -40.39
CA LEU A 79 6.27 33.82 -41.08
C LEU A 79 7.45 34.78 -41.42
N THR A 80 8.40 34.91 -40.50
CA THR A 80 9.62 35.69 -40.71
C THR A 80 10.50 35.08 -41.82
N SER A 81 10.57 33.76 -41.93
CA SER A 81 11.37 33.08 -42.95
C SER A 81 10.91 33.33 -44.38
N ILE A 82 9.62 33.63 -44.59
CA ILE A 82 9.03 33.91 -45.90
C ILE A 82 9.46 35.31 -46.39
N LEU A 83 9.86 36.21 -45.49
CA LEU A 83 10.22 37.59 -45.83
C LEU A 83 11.67 37.73 -46.34
N VAL A 84 12.45 36.69 -46.40
CA VAL A 84 13.88 36.69 -46.74
C VAL A 84 14.22 37.26 -48.10
N MET A 85 13.30 37.19 -49.06
CA MET A 85 13.51 37.66 -50.46
C MET A 85 13.41 39.16 -50.63
N LYS A 86 13.04 39.90 -49.59
CA LYS A 86 12.79 41.36 -49.68
C LYS A 86 13.86 42.16 -48.91
N PRO A 87 14.19 43.38 -49.35
CA PRO A 87 15.07 44.26 -48.57
C PRO A 87 14.53 44.49 -47.15
N CYS A 88 15.43 44.66 -46.18
CA CYS A 88 15.05 44.84 -44.76
C CYS A 88 14.11 46.05 -44.55
N LYS A 89 14.28 47.15 -45.36
CA LYS A 89 13.41 48.32 -45.28
C LYS A 89 11.92 47.99 -45.55
N ASP A 90 11.67 47.11 -46.49
CA ASP A 90 10.32 46.72 -46.91
C ASP A 90 9.60 45.76 -46.00
N ILE A 91 10.39 45.03 -45.20
CA ILE A 91 9.85 44.01 -44.29
C ILE A 91 9.85 44.45 -42.83
N LEU A 92 10.47 45.57 -42.50
CA LEU A 92 10.68 46.02 -41.12
C LEU A 92 9.36 46.15 -40.33
N GLU A 93 8.36 46.78 -40.94
CA GLU A 93 7.02 46.94 -40.33
C GLU A 93 6.37 45.58 -40.04
N GLN A 94 6.50 44.61 -40.95
CA GLN A 94 6.00 43.26 -40.73
C GLN A 94 6.76 42.51 -39.64
N LEU A 95 8.08 42.69 -39.56
CA LEU A 95 8.88 42.10 -38.47
C LEU A 95 8.50 42.69 -37.11
N ILE A 96 8.28 44.02 -37.05
CA ILE A 96 7.82 44.70 -35.83
C ILE A 96 6.43 44.17 -35.45
N ALA A 97 5.50 44.10 -36.41
CA ALA A 97 4.15 43.60 -36.18
C ALA A 97 4.18 42.12 -35.70
N ASN A 98 4.94 41.26 -36.36
CA ASN A 98 5.10 39.87 -35.98
C ASN A 98 5.66 39.74 -34.57
N GLY A 99 6.66 40.54 -34.18
CA GLY A 99 7.24 40.52 -32.82
C GLY A 99 6.28 41.11 -31.78
N ALA A 100 5.60 42.21 -32.08
CA ALA A 100 4.72 42.90 -31.13
C ALA A 100 3.38 42.18 -30.91
N LEU A 101 2.82 41.53 -31.94
CA LEU A 101 1.51 40.89 -31.88
C LEU A 101 1.58 39.42 -31.45
N THR A 102 2.78 38.81 -31.47
CA THR A 102 2.94 37.41 -31.04
C THR A 102 3.25 37.36 -29.56
N PRO A 103 2.42 36.67 -28.77
CA PRO A 103 2.71 36.47 -27.36
C PRO A 103 4.10 35.86 -27.15
N TYR A 104 4.79 36.27 -26.09
CA TYR A 104 6.12 35.80 -25.67
C TYR A 104 7.29 36.23 -26.56
N VAL A 105 7.07 36.57 -27.81
CA VAL A 105 8.14 36.99 -28.74
C VAL A 105 8.57 38.44 -28.47
N ARG A 106 9.88 38.60 -28.22
CA ARG A 106 10.50 39.94 -28.01
C ARG A 106 11.16 40.47 -29.25
N THR A 107 11.76 39.57 -30.04
CA THR A 107 12.49 39.97 -31.23
C THR A 107 12.35 38.87 -32.26
N THR A 108 12.17 39.31 -33.51
CA THR A 108 12.23 38.43 -34.69
C THR A 108 13.08 39.09 -35.77
N GLY A 109 13.73 38.27 -36.58
CA GLY A 109 14.63 38.81 -37.60
C GLY A 109 15.31 37.76 -38.47
N LEU A 110 16.26 38.25 -39.27
CA LEU A 110 17.02 37.45 -40.24
C LEU A 110 18.52 37.59 -40.01
N ILE A 111 19.20 36.45 -40.14
CA ILE A 111 20.64 36.32 -40.05
C ILE A 111 21.17 35.79 -41.37
N GLU A 112 22.27 36.34 -41.84
CA GLU A 112 23.01 35.90 -43.01
C GLU A 112 24.51 35.76 -42.63
N ASN A 113 25.14 34.62 -42.90
CA ASN A 113 26.59 34.40 -42.65
C ASN A 113 27.05 34.82 -41.24
N ASN A 114 26.26 34.51 -40.19
CA ASN A 114 26.48 34.91 -38.81
C ASN A 114 26.41 36.42 -38.52
N PHE A 115 25.83 37.19 -39.43
CA PHE A 115 25.44 38.58 -39.20
C PHE A 115 23.93 38.77 -39.18
N GLN A 116 23.43 39.40 -38.14
CA GLN A 116 22.05 39.88 -38.13
C GLN A 116 21.93 41.01 -39.16
N ILE A 117 21.08 40.78 -40.14
CA ILE A 117 20.89 41.73 -41.23
C ILE A 117 19.62 42.57 -41.11
N CYS A 118 18.64 42.03 -40.39
CA CYS A 118 17.36 42.69 -40.15
C CYS A 118 16.73 42.15 -38.86
N SER A 119 16.15 43.04 -38.05
CA SER A 119 15.48 42.62 -36.81
C SER A 119 14.41 43.63 -36.41
N SER A 120 13.35 43.16 -35.75
CA SER A 120 12.25 44.00 -35.25
C SER A 120 12.69 45.05 -34.21
N VAL A 121 13.84 44.85 -33.55
CA VAL A 121 14.37 45.75 -32.50
C VAL A 121 15.44 46.68 -33.04
N SER A 122 16.41 46.17 -33.81
CA SER A 122 17.53 46.95 -34.30
C SER A 122 17.41 47.44 -35.73
N GLY A 123 16.29 47.14 -36.41
CA GLY A 123 16.03 47.50 -37.79
C GLY A 123 17.04 46.86 -38.76
N PHE A 124 17.58 47.66 -39.65
CA PHE A 124 18.52 47.22 -40.70
C PHE A 124 19.99 47.37 -40.31
N LYS A 125 20.32 47.46 -39.00
CA LYS A 125 21.69 47.52 -38.54
C LYS A 125 22.34 46.16 -38.64
N LYS A 126 23.39 46.02 -39.46
CA LYS A 126 24.15 44.80 -39.57
C LYS A 126 25.06 44.64 -38.34
N MET A 127 24.89 43.54 -37.59
CA MET A 127 25.62 43.26 -36.35
C MET A 127 26.07 41.80 -36.33
N ASN A 128 27.28 41.57 -35.78
CA ASN A 128 27.75 40.20 -35.59
C ASN A 128 26.92 39.49 -34.53
N VAL A 129 26.48 38.27 -34.82
CA VAL A 129 25.65 37.47 -33.92
C VAL A 129 26.38 37.16 -32.62
N ASN A 130 27.70 36.91 -32.69
CA ASN A 130 28.49 36.62 -31.48
C ASN A 130 28.54 37.83 -30.53
N ASP A 131 28.64 39.06 -31.10
CA ASP A 131 28.73 40.29 -30.29
C ASP A 131 27.39 40.62 -29.60
N VAL A 132 26.31 40.24 -30.25
CA VAL A 132 24.93 40.54 -29.76
C VAL A 132 24.45 39.45 -28.79
N TYR A 133 24.69 38.18 -29.09
CA TYR A 133 24.04 37.04 -28.41
C TYR A 133 25.07 36.17 -27.65
N GLY A 134 26.36 36.47 -27.67
CA GLY A 134 27.42 35.75 -26.97
C GLY A 134 27.67 34.33 -27.51
N THR A 135 27.04 33.96 -28.63
CA THR A 135 27.20 32.64 -29.26
C THR A 135 26.93 32.73 -30.77
N SER A 136 27.46 31.76 -31.52
CA SER A 136 27.19 31.65 -32.96
C SER A 136 25.91 30.87 -33.21
N PHE A 137 25.11 31.36 -34.14
CA PHE A 137 23.89 30.66 -34.61
C PHE A 137 24.13 29.87 -35.91
N HIS A 138 25.39 29.75 -36.32
CA HIS A 138 25.74 28.98 -37.53
C HIS A 138 25.33 27.50 -37.35
N ASN A 139 24.52 26.99 -38.24
CA ASN A 139 23.98 25.64 -38.17
C ASN A 139 24.54 24.73 -39.26
N LYS A 140 25.43 23.80 -38.89
CA LYS A 140 25.99 22.82 -39.82
C LYS A 140 24.95 21.86 -40.40
N ASN A 141 23.87 21.57 -39.65
CA ASN A 141 22.89 20.53 -39.98
C ASN A 141 21.64 21.04 -40.73
N LYS A 142 21.53 22.35 -40.94
CA LYS A 142 20.39 22.97 -41.62
C LYS A 142 19.00 22.60 -41.06
N GLU A 143 18.92 22.22 -39.79
CA GLU A 143 17.68 21.86 -39.09
C GLU A 143 17.25 22.99 -38.15
N SER A 144 15.93 23.11 -37.95
CA SER A 144 15.36 24.01 -36.94
C SER A 144 15.78 23.59 -35.56
N ARG A 145 16.28 24.54 -34.75
CA ARG A 145 16.73 24.24 -33.37
C ARG A 145 16.33 25.35 -32.41
N ILE A 146 16.31 24.98 -31.14
CA ILE A 146 16.01 25.87 -30.04
C ILE A 146 17.24 25.91 -29.14
N VAL A 147 17.74 27.08 -28.81
CA VAL A 147 18.94 27.28 -28.01
C VAL A 147 18.64 28.27 -26.89
N SER A 148 19.28 28.10 -25.74
CA SER A 148 19.27 29.11 -24.68
C SER A 148 20.54 29.98 -24.75
N ILE A 149 20.42 31.25 -24.38
CA ILE A 149 21.53 32.19 -24.31
C ILE A 149 21.51 32.91 -22.94
N SER A 150 22.67 33.29 -22.42
CA SER A 150 22.79 33.96 -21.10
C SER A 150 22.29 35.39 -21.08
N GLY A 151 21.91 35.93 -22.24
CA GLY A 151 21.44 37.29 -22.43
C GLY A 151 21.85 37.83 -23.80
N THR A 152 21.43 39.06 -24.08
CA THR A 152 21.83 39.79 -25.30
C THR A 152 22.59 41.06 -24.93
N SER A 153 23.32 41.65 -25.87
CA SER A 153 23.98 42.95 -25.63
C SER A 153 22.98 44.08 -25.26
N PHE A 154 21.72 43.92 -25.61
CA PHE A 154 20.64 44.86 -25.26
C PHE A 154 20.06 44.59 -23.87
N VAL A 155 20.12 43.32 -23.39
CA VAL A 155 19.58 42.89 -22.10
C VAL A 155 20.59 41.89 -21.49
N PRO A 156 21.71 42.37 -20.94
CA PRO A 156 22.72 41.52 -20.39
C PRO A 156 22.23 40.81 -19.11
N GLY A 157 22.68 39.57 -18.93
CA GLY A 157 22.39 38.76 -17.71
C GLY A 157 20.97 38.20 -17.62
N LYS A 158 20.13 38.44 -18.63
CA LYS A 158 18.80 37.79 -18.68
C LYS A 158 18.81 36.68 -19.72
N THR A 159 18.65 35.44 -19.25
CA THR A 159 18.54 34.28 -20.13
C THR A 159 17.39 34.46 -21.13
N ALA A 160 17.60 34.04 -22.37
CA ALA A 160 16.58 34.06 -23.41
C ALA A 160 16.63 32.75 -24.21
N ILE A 161 15.52 32.44 -24.86
CA ILE A 161 15.35 31.25 -25.71
C ILE A 161 15.28 31.74 -27.15
N VAL A 162 16.14 31.21 -28.01
CA VAL A 162 16.24 31.57 -29.43
C VAL A 162 15.75 30.42 -30.29
N PHE A 163 14.79 30.66 -31.10
CA PHE A 163 14.26 29.75 -32.10
C PHE A 163 14.92 30.08 -33.45
N LEU A 164 15.60 29.09 -34.02
CA LEU A 164 16.37 29.22 -35.25
C LEU A 164 15.76 28.34 -36.34
N MET A 165 15.44 28.94 -37.49
CA MET A 165 14.90 28.26 -38.66
C MET A 165 15.77 28.58 -39.89
N PRO A 166 16.61 27.64 -40.32
CA PRO A 166 17.41 27.77 -41.54
C PRO A 166 16.49 27.85 -42.78
N ILE A 167 16.82 28.75 -43.68
CA ILE A 167 16.05 28.97 -44.92
C ILE A 167 16.79 28.45 -46.15
N GLY A 168 18.11 28.34 -46.07
CA GLY A 168 19.04 28.01 -47.15
C GLY A 168 19.98 29.20 -47.43
N ASN A 169 21.03 29.00 -48.24
CA ASN A 169 22.02 30.01 -48.60
C ASN A 169 22.59 30.79 -47.41
N ASP A 170 22.91 30.07 -46.31
CA ASP A 170 23.39 30.62 -45.03
C ASP A 170 22.48 31.67 -44.38
N MET A 171 21.21 31.68 -44.79
CA MET A 171 20.15 32.52 -44.20
C MET A 171 19.41 31.73 -43.11
N THR A 172 19.14 32.39 -41.99
CA THR A 172 18.37 31.85 -40.89
C THR A 172 17.38 32.87 -40.35
N ALA A 173 16.11 32.50 -40.27
CA ALA A 173 15.14 33.28 -39.49
C ALA A 173 15.27 32.94 -38.01
N PHE A 174 15.10 33.93 -37.16
CA PHE A 174 15.12 33.74 -35.73
C PHE A 174 13.99 34.47 -35.01
N SER A 175 13.61 33.92 -33.86
CA SER A 175 12.76 34.59 -32.89
C SER A 175 13.30 34.39 -31.50
N ILE A 176 13.22 35.43 -30.67
CA ILE A 176 13.72 35.42 -29.29
C ILE A 176 12.55 35.56 -28.33
N VAL A 177 12.52 34.64 -27.35
CA VAL A 177 11.59 34.64 -26.22
C VAL A 177 12.36 34.95 -24.96
N GLU A 178 11.88 35.89 -24.15
CA GLU A 178 12.44 36.17 -22.85
C GLU A 178 12.10 34.99 -21.88
N SER A 179 13.11 34.43 -21.18
CA SER A 179 12.90 33.32 -20.27
C SER A 179 12.12 33.68 -19.00
N ARG A 180 11.89 34.97 -18.73
CA ARG A 180 11.18 35.42 -17.52
C ARG A 180 9.84 34.71 -17.33
N TYR A 181 9.11 34.54 -18.42
CA TYR A 181 7.85 33.80 -18.39
C TYR A 181 8.00 32.35 -17.87
N ILE A 182 9.10 31.69 -18.24
CA ILE A 182 9.38 30.33 -17.79
C ILE A 182 9.79 30.32 -16.32
N TYR A 183 10.59 31.32 -15.90
CA TYR A 183 10.94 31.50 -14.49
C TYR A 183 9.68 31.77 -13.64
N ASP A 184 8.82 32.71 -14.07
CA ASP A 184 7.58 33.05 -13.35
C ASP A 184 6.68 31.78 -13.22
N LEU A 185 6.63 30.93 -14.24
CA LEU A 185 5.88 29.67 -14.20
C LEU A 185 6.53 28.64 -13.28
N MET A 186 7.85 28.49 -13.32
CA MET A 186 8.58 27.60 -12.42
C MET A 186 8.42 28.02 -10.96
N ASP A 187 8.53 29.32 -10.68
CA ASP A 187 8.38 29.87 -9.33
C ASP A 187 6.98 29.68 -8.77
N VAL A 188 5.93 29.82 -9.59
CA VAL A 188 4.54 29.52 -9.19
C VAL A 188 4.34 28.03 -8.88
N LEU A 189 5.03 27.14 -9.60
CA LEU A 189 4.94 25.70 -9.39
C LEU A 189 5.82 25.21 -8.22
N ASP A 190 6.81 26.00 -7.80
CA ASP A 190 7.71 25.70 -6.69
C ASP A 190 7.12 26.06 -5.30
N ASP A 191 6.09 26.92 -5.24
CA ASP A 191 5.59 27.60 -4.03
C ASP A 191 5.13 26.66 -2.91
N GLU A 192 4.93 25.35 -3.17
CA GLU A 192 4.45 24.39 -2.16
C GLU A 192 5.47 23.30 -1.77
N ASN A 193 6.47 23.00 -2.60
CA ASN A 193 7.25 21.76 -2.44
C ASN A 193 8.77 21.93 -2.34
N ASP A 194 9.32 23.13 -2.40
CA ASP A 194 10.78 23.38 -2.48
C ASP A 194 11.46 22.62 -3.66
N ASP A 195 10.70 22.35 -4.74
CA ASP A 195 11.21 21.67 -5.92
C ASP A 195 12.20 22.56 -6.67
N SER A 196 13.23 21.98 -7.23
CA SER A 196 14.09 22.72 -8.16
C SER A 196 13.96 22.18 -9.58
N PHE A 197 13.82 23.12 -10.52
CA PHE A 197 13.64 22.87 -11.93
C PHE A 197 14.90 23.23 -12.71
N SER A 198 15.35 22.35 -13.58
CA SER A 198 16.43 22.61 -14.52
C SER A 198 16.01 22.26 -15.93
N LEU A 199 15.74 23.29 -16.71
CA LEU A 199 15.35 23.17 -18.11
C LEU A 199 16.59 23.36 -19.02
N ARG A 200 16.89 22.37 -19.85
CA ARG A 200 17.99 22.40 -20.81
C ARG A 200 17.48 22.23 -22.22
N PHE A 201 17.97 23.08 -23.11
CA PHE A 201 17.78 22.93 -24.55
C PHE A 201 18.98 22.20 -25.17
N THR A 202 18.93 21.96 -26.47
CA THR A 202 20.02 21.26 -27.19
C THR A 202 21.35 21.94 -27.00
N GLU A 203 21.37 23.27 -26.96
CA GLU A 203 22.58 24.08 -26.77
C GLU A 203 22.28 25.25 -25.82
N GLY A 204 23.32 25.71 -25.12
CA GLY A 204 23.28 26.88 -24.24
C GLY A 204 23.15 26.52 -22.75
N PRO A 205 23.06 27.54 -21.89
CA PRO A 205 22.97 27.37 -20.44
C PRO A 205 21.59 26.80 -20.03
N ALA A 206 21.58 26.03 -18.95
CA ALA A 206 20.29 25.61 -18.35
C ALA A 206 19.55 26.80 -17.74
N ILE A 207 18.24 26.78 -17.83
CA ILE A 207 17.35 27.68 -17.09
C ILE A 207 17.02 26.97 -15.79
N ILE A 208 17.46 27.53 -14.66
CA ILE A 208 17.31 26.89 -13.34
C ILE A 208 16.45 27.80 -12.46
N SER A 209 15.42 27.25 -11.86
CA SER A 209 14.62 27.87 -10.79
C SER A 209 14.62 26.99 -9.57
N GLY A 210 14.41 27.60 -8.40
CA GLY A 210 14.49 26.95 -7.10
C GLY A 210 15.87 27.02 -6.44
N VAL A 211 15.92 26.70 -5.16
CA VAL A 211 17.14 26.83 -4.34
C VAL A 211 18.08 25.68 -4.65
N ASN A 212 19.13 25.96 -5.43
CA ASN A 212 20.22 25.02 -5.69
C ASN A 212 21.13 24.92 -4.43
N ASN A 213 20.66 24.29 -3.38
CA ASN A 213 21.46 23.98 -2.21
C ASN A 213 22.09 22.59 -2.42
N ASN A 214 23.36 22.55 -2.76
CA ASN A 214 24.13 21.31 -2.93
C ASN A 214 24.16 20.42 -1.67
N ASP A 215 23.75 20.96 -0.51
CA ASP A 215 23.73 20.29 0.78
C ASP A 215 22.38 19.61 1.12
N ARG A 216 21.35 19.76 0.30
CA ARG A 216 20.05 19.11 0.54
C ARG A 216 20.06 17.68 0.03
N LEU A 217 19.58 16.76 0.87
CA LEU A 217 19.34 15.38 0.47
C LEU A 217 18.10 15.31 -0.43
N TYR A 218 18.31 14.93 -1.69
CA TYR A 218 17.22 14.79 -2.65
C TYR A 218 16.56 13.41 -2.52
N MET A 219 15.23 13.41 -2.38
CA MET A 219 14.44 12.19 -2.36
C MET A 219 14.16 11.66 -3.76
N LEU A 220 13.88 12.56 -4.69
CA LEU A 220 13.46 12.22 -6.04
C LEU A 220 14.16 13.12 -7.06
N LYS A 221 14.68 12.50 -8.11
CA LYS A 221 15.18 13.21 -9.30
C LYS A 221 14.58 12.54 -10.52
N LYS A 222 13.92 13.33 -11.37
CA LYS A 222 13.28 12.85 -12.59
C LYS A 222 13.60 13.72 -13.77
N ASP A 223 13.81 13.08 -14.90
CA ASP A 223 14.03 13.73 -16.19
C ASP A 223 12.83 13.49 -17.11
N PHE A 224 12.38 14.59 -17.71
CA PHE A 224 11.26 14.61 -18.66
C PHE A 224 11.73 15.27 -19.94
N ASN A 225 11.37 14.73 -21.10
CA ASN A 225 11.80 15.23 -22.39
C ASN A 225 10.60 15.61 -23.25
N SER A 226 10.73 16.73 -23.95
CA SER A 226 9.79 17.09 -25.01
C SER A 226 10.48 17.15 -26.38
N ALA A 227 9.91 16.43 -27.33
CA ALA A 227 10.34 16.48 -28.74
C ALA A 227 9.91 17.77 -29.44
N ILE A 228 8.84 18.44 -28.99
CA ILE A 228 8.29 19.66 -29.61
C ILE A 228 9.20 20.86 -29.30
N SER A 229 9.53 21.02 -28.01
CA SER A 229 10.41 22.11 -27.55
C SER A 229 11.88 21.74 -27.60
N GLN A 230 12.26 20.50 -27.94
CA GLN A 230 13.62 20.00 -27.95
C GLN A 230 14.34 20.26 -26.61
N ALA A 231 13.60 20.10 -25.51
CA ALA A 231 14.04 20.42 -24.17
C ALA A 231 13.96 19.22 -23.25
N SER A 232 14.91 19.14 -22.30
CA SER A 232 14.87 18.23 -21.17
C SER A 232 14.65 19.02 -19.88
N LEU A 233 13.64 18.62 -19.12
CA LEU A 233 13.32 19.17 -17.80
C LEU A 233 13.73 18.15 -16.74
N THR A 234 14.65 18.54 -15.86
CA THR A 234 14.99 17.80 -14.64
C THR A 234 14.26 18.46 -13.48
N VAL A 235 13.47 17.69 -12.76
CA VAL A 235 12.85 18.09 -11.50
C VAL A 235 13.52 17.35 -10.37
N THR A 236 13.93 18.09 -9.34
CA THR A 236 14.54 17.51 -8.14
C THR A 236 13.74 17.95 -6.92
N THR A 237 13.21 16.96 -6.19
CA THR A 237 12.38 17.16 -5.00
C THR A 237 13.18 16.78 -3.76
N PRO A 238 13.39 17.67 -2.78
CA PRO A 238 14.13 17.37 -1.57
C PRO A 238 13.36 16.42 -0.65
N MET A 239 14.09 15.70 0.22
CA MET A 239 13.49 14.76 1.15
C MET A 239 12.50 15.42 2.13
N ILE A 240 12.72 16.69 2.45
CA ILE A 240 11.85 17.46 3.36
C ILE A 240 10.40 17.57 2.82
N SER A 241 10.24 17.65 1.51
CA SER A 241 8.93 17.74 0.85
C SER A 241 8.05 16.49 1.06
N LEU A 242 8.62 15.37 1.53
CA LEU A 242 7.85 14.18 1.91
C LEU A 242 7.07 14.38 3.22
N TYR A 243 7.52 15.27 4.10
CA TYR A 243 6.98 15.47 5.43
C TYR A 243 5.47 15.78 5.48
N PRO A 244 4.94 16.77 4.71
CA PRO A 244 3.50 17.06 4.71
C PRO A 244 2.65 15.87 4.24
N TYR A 245 3.12 15.12 3.24
CA TYR A 245 2.42 13.92 2.78
C TYR A 245 2.37 12.83 3.85
N VAL A 246 3.49 12.62 4.57
CA VAL A 246 3.56 11.62 5.65
C VAL A 246 2.62 12.00 6.78
N ILE A 247 2.63 13.26 7.24
CA ILE A 247 1.74 13.71 8.32
C ILE A 247 0.27 13.52 7.91
N SER A 248 -0.09 13.97 6.71
CA SER A 248 -1.46 13.84 6.20
C SER A 248 -1.89 12.37 6.17
N ASN A 249 -1.10 11.49 5.58
CA ASN A 249 -1.43 10.07 5.46
C ASN A 249 -1.46 9.35 6.82
N VAL A 250 -0.52 9.66 7.73
CA VAL A 250 -0.51 9.10 9.09
C VAL A 250 -1.76 9.52 9.84
N PHE A 251 -2.18 10.78 9.72
CA PHE A 251 -3.37 11.29 10.40
C PHE A 251 -4.66 10.52 10.03
N TYR A 252 -4.79 10.06 8.78
CA TYR A 252 -5.95 9.29 8.34
C TYR A 252 -5.77 7.78 8.52
N ILE A 253 -4.61 7.23 8.17
CA ILE A 253 -4.39 5.77 8.11
C ILE A 253 -4.17 5.20 9.51
N LEU A 254 -3.46 5.88 10.39
CA LEU A 254 -3.13 5.37 11.72
C LEU A 254 -4.37 5.15 12.60
N PRO A 255 -5.32 6.10 12.73
CA PRO A 255 -6.55 5.85 13.49
C PRO A 255 -7.37 4.67 12.92
N LEU A 256 -7.42 4.54 11.59
CA LEU A 256 -8.13 3.44 10.94
C LEU A 256 -7.47 2.09 11.24
N SER A 257 -6.14 2.02 11.22
CA SER A 257 -5.40 0.80 11.55
C SER A 257 -5.56 0.40 13.02
N ILE A 258 -5.61 1.37 13.94
CA ILE A 258 -5.88 1.15 15.37
C ILE A 258 -7.31 0.62 15.55
N LEU A 259 -8.31 1.22 14.89
CA LEU A 259 -9.70 0.78 14.95
C LEU A 259 -9.83 -0.66 14.44
N LEU A 260 -9.20 -0.99 13.32
CA LEU A 260 -9.16 -2.35 12.78
C LEU A 260 -8.54 -3.34 13.78
N SER A 261 -7.46 -2.95 14.46
CA SER A 261 -6.83 -3.77 15.51
C SER A 261 -7.79 -4.07 16.67
N PHE A 262 -8.56 -3.07 17.12
CA PHE A 262 -9.57 -3.26 18.16
C PHE A 262 -10.69 -4.20 17.71
N ILE A 263 -11.17 -4.07 16.48
CA ILE A 263 -12.22 -4.95 15.93
C ILE A 263 -11.70 -6.40 15.88
N LEU A 264 -10.50 -6.62 15.35
CA LEU A 264 -9.89 -7.96 15.26
C LEU A 264 -9.67 -8.57 16.65
N TYR A 265 -9.19 -7.77 17.61
CA TYR A 265 -9.04 -8.19 19.00
C TYR A 265 -10.38 -8.60 19.64
N PHE A 266 -11.43 -7.79 19.45
CA PHE A 266 -12.76 -8.08 20.00
C PHE A 266 -13.38 -9.34 19.39
N LEU A 267 -13.25 -9.53 18.08
CA LEU A 267 -13.72 -10.73 17.39
C LEU A 267 -12.97 -11.98 17.86
N TRP A 268 -11.67 -11.89 18.06
CA TRP A 268 -10.85 -12.97 18.59
C TRP A 268 -11.23 -13.35 20.03
N GLN A 269 -11.42 -12.36 20.91
CA GLN A 269 -11.91 -12.57 22.27
C GLN A 269 -13.27 -13.29 22.29
N ARG A 270 -14.19 -12.84 21.46
CA ARG A 270 -15.51 -13.45 21.35
C ARG A 270 -15.47 -14.89 20.84
N TRP A 271 -14.53 -15.19 19.94
CA TRP A 271 -14.33 -16.53 19.42
C TRP A 271 -13.76 -17.47 20.48
N ILE A 272 -12.74 -17.04 21.24
CA ILE A 272 -12.17 -17.81 22.35
C ILE A 272 -13.19 -18.05 23.46
N SER A 273 -13.91 -17.01 23.87
CA SER A 273 -14.92 -17.12 24.93
C SER A 273 -15.99 -18.17 24.61
N ARG A 274 -16.39 -18.29 23.34
CA ARG A 274 -17.35 -19.31 22.91
C ARG A 274 -16.78 -20.72 23.06
N LYS A 275 -15.51 -20.96 22.76
CA LYS A 275 -14.87 -22.28 22.91
C LYS A 275 -14.69 -22.65 24.37
N MET A 276 -14.16 -21.72 25.17
CA MET A 276 -13.95 -21.98 26.61
C MET A 276 -15.27 -22.24 27.35
N SER A 277 -16.35 -21.55 26.97
CA SER A 277 -17.64 -21.77 27.60
C SER A 277 -18.19 -23.20 27.39
N LEU A 278 -17.98 -23.82 26.22
CA LEU A 278 -18.46 -25.18 25.95
C LEU A 278 -17.64 -26.26 26.68
N ALA A 279 -16.33 -26.08 26.79
CA ALA A 279 -15.46 -26.99 27.57
C ALA A 279 -15.78 -26.94 29.08
N GLU A 280 -16.03 -25.73 29.61
CA GLU A 280 -16.45 -25.57 31.00
C GLU A 280 -17.85 -26.13 31.23
N GLU A 281 -18.77 -25.96 30.27
CA GLU A 281 -20.11 -26.56 30.34
C GLU A 281 -20.05 -28.09 30.33
N ILE A 282 -19.17 -28.73 29.53
CA ILE A 282 -18.97 -30.20 29.57
C ILE A 282 -18.51 -30.66 30.95
N LYS A 283 -17.51 -30.00 31.56
CA LYS A 283 -17.03 -30.33 32.91
C LYS A 283 -18.15 -30.19 33.95
N LYS A 284 -18.91 -29.08 33.87
CA LYS A 284 -20.05 -28.87 34.76
C LYS A 284 -21.13 -29.93 34.53
N GLY A 285 -21.48 -30.24 33.27
CA GLY A 285 -22.48 -31.22 32.91
C GLY A 285 -22.14 -32.64 33.42
N MET A 286 -20.86 -33.05 33.37
CA MET A 286 -20.42 -34.30 33.97
C MET A 286 -20.65 -34.32 35.48
N SER A 287 -20.37 -33.23 36.19
CA SER A 287 -20.56 -33.15 37.66
C SER A 287 -22.02 -32.97 38.07
N SER A 288 -22.85 -32.37 37.22
CA SER A 288 -24.26 -32.10 37.50
C SER A 288 -25.20 -33.22 37.05
N GLY A 289 -24.72 -34.32 36.44
CA GLY A 289 -25.57 -35.41 35.95
C GLY A 289 -26.41 -35.08 34.72
N GLU A 290 -25.92 -34.13 33.88
CA GLU A 290 -26.60 -33.76 32.65
C GLU A 290 -26.35 -34.74 31.49
N PHE A 291 -25.40 -35.67 31.66
CA PHE A 291 -25.11 -36.72 30.70
C PHE A 291 -25.90 -38.00 31.04
N SER A 292 -26.37 -38.68 30.01
CA SER A 292 -27.07 -39.96 30.10
C SER A 292 -26.63 -40.87 28.95
N VAL A 293 -27.02 -42.17 29.05
CA VAL A 293 -26.75 -43.12 27.97
C VAL A 293 -28.05 -43.56 27.35
N HIS A 294 -28.17 -43.46 26.02
CA HIS A 294 -29.21 -44.09 25.26
C HIS A 294 -28.67 -45.37 24.63
N TYR A 295 -29.43 -46.44 24.69
CA TYR A 295 -29.03 -47.74 24.18
C TYR A 295 -29.79 -48.06 22.91
N GLN A 296 -29.07 -48.14 21.78
CA GLN A 296 -29.63 -48.51 20.49
C GLN A 296 -29.58 -50.03 20.31
N PRO A 297 -30.73 -50.73 20.14
CA PRO A 297 -30.70 -52.19 20.02
C PRO A 297 -30.05 -52.66 18.70
N VAL A 298 -29.19 -53.67 18.82
CA VAL A 298 -28.59 -54.40 17.73
C VAL A 298 -29.30 -55.74 17.60
N CYS A 299 -30.04 -55.95 16.52
CA CYS A 299 -30.89 -57.11 16.31
C CYS A 299 -30.37 -57.99 15.15
N ASP A 300 -30.52 -59.28 15.29
CA ASP A 300 -30.36 -60.23 14.20
C ASP A 300 -31.39 -59.97 13.09
N THR A 301 -30.92 -59.87 11.86
CA THR A 301 -31.78 -59.48 10.69
C THR A 301 -32.81 -60.57 10.36
N THR A 302 -32.53 -61.85 10.66
CA THR A 302 -33.32 -62.99 10.34
C THR A 302 -34.32 -63.32 11.43
N THR A 303 -33.84 -63.44 12.68
CA THR A 303 -34.63 -63.88 13.81
C THR A 303 -35.29 -62.72 14.55
N LYS A 304 -34.93 -61.49 14.27
CA LYS A 304 -35.32 -60.27 15.00
C LYS A 304 -35.01 -60.28 16.49
N ALA A 305 -34.17 -61.23 16.94
CA ALA A 305 -33.74 -61.27 18.31
C ALA A 305 -32.76 -60.15 18.60
N CYS A 306 -32.91 -59.46 19.75
CA CYS A 306 -31.93 -58.46 20.19
C CYS A 306 -30.66 -59.19 20.71
N LEU A 307 -29.53 -58.94 20.07
CA LEU A 307 -28.23 -59.51 20.36
C LEU A 307 -27.38 -58.66 21.26
N GLY A 308 -27.69 -57.35 21.31
CA GLY A 308 -26.94 -56.39 22.06
C GLY A 308 -27.44 -54.97 21.90
N VAL A 309 -26.70 -54.03 22.38
CA VAL A 309 -26.97 -52.60 22.27
C VAL A 309 -25.67 -51.82 21.98
N GLU A 310 -25.82 -50.67 21.34
CA GLU A 310 -24.77 -49.65 21.26
C GLU A 310 -25.08 -48.55 22.28
N ALA A 311 -24.08 -48.21 23.11
CA ALA A 311 -24.20 -47.17 24.14
C ALA A 311 -23.86 -45.80 23.53
N LEU A 312 -24.84 -44.92 23.44
CA LEU A 312 -24.75 -43.61 22.81
C LEU A 312 -24.94 -42.50 23.85
N MET A 313 -23.88 -41.75 24.15
CA MET A 313 -23.95 -40.65 25.10
C MET A 313 -24.91 -39.56 24.60
N ARG A 314 -25.70 -39.00 25.53
CA ARG A 314 -26.59 -37.86 25.32
C ARG A 314 -26.32 -36.81 26.37
N TRP A 315 -26.42 -35.57 25.98
CA TRP A 315 -26.24 -34.42 26.87
C TRP A 315 -27.51 -33.55 26.83
N GLN A 316 -28.20 -33.52 27.97
CA GLN A 316 -29.35 -32.66 28.20
C GLN A 316 -29.00 -31.69 29.33
N ARG A 317 -28.93 -30.43 29.02
CA ARG A 317 -28.68 -29.36 29.99
C ARG A 317 -29.84 -29.19 30.98
N GLU A 318 -29.60 -28.59 32.13
CA GLU A 318 -30.59 -28.23 33.12
C GLU A 318 -31.75 -27.38 32.52
N ASP A 319 -31.49 -26.56 31.49
CA ASP A 319 -32.51 -25.77 30.77
C ASP A 319 -33.36 -26.59 29.81
N GLY A 320 -33.18 -27.92 29.76
CA GLY A 320 -33.88 -28.85 28.88
C GLY A 320 -33.36 -28.93 27.46
N LYS A 321 -32.31 -28.18 27.12
CA LYS A 321 -31.75 -28.17 25.78
C LYS A 321 -30.85 -29.39 25.55
N ASN A 322 -31.16 -30.13 24.48
CA ASN A 322 -30.33 -31.24 24.03
C ASN A 322 -29.16 -30.74 23.17
N ILE A 323 -27.93 -31.10 23.51
CA ILE A 323 -26.73 -30.83 22.75
C ILE A 323 -26.39 -32.05 21.89
N SER A 324 -26.18 -31.83 20.61
CA SER A 324 -25.82 -32.91 19.68
C SER A 324 -24.50 -33.58 20.05
N PRO A 325 -24.39 -34.91 19.98
CA PRO A 325 -23.13 -35.63 20.20
C PRO A 325 -21.99 -35.09 19.35
N VAL A 326 -22.23 -34.82 18.07
CA VAL A 326 -21.22 -34.25 17.15
C VAL A 326 -20.63 -32.95 17.68
N VAL A 327 -21.42 -32.13 18.37
CA VAL A 327 -20.99 -30.82 18.87
C VAL A 327 -20.14 -30.97 20.13
N PHE A 328 -20.60 -31.77 21.12
CA PHE A 328 -19.89 -31.87 22.39
C PHE A 328 -18.71 -32.83 22.34
N ILE A 329 -18.78 -33.89 21.52
CA ILE A 329 -17.63 -34.81 21.32
C ILE A 329 -16.48 -34.06 20.68
N ARG A 330 -16.74 -33.33 19.58
CA ARG A 330 -15.73 -32.50 18.92
C ARG A 330 -15.11 -31.47 19.87
N ALA A 331 -15.92 -30.80 20.67
CA ALA A 331 -15.41 -29.84 21.65
C ALA A 331 -14.58 -30.52 22.74
N ALA A 332 -14.94 -31.75 23.14
CA ALA A 332 -14.19 -32.52 24.10
C ALA A 332 -12.83 -32.99 23.55
N GLU A 333 -12.75 -33.34 22.26
CA GLU A 333 -11.50 -33.66 21.57
C GLU A 333 -10.59 -32.44 21.49
N GLU A 334 -11.12 -31.30 20.98
CA GLU A 334 -10.35 -30.05 20.82
C GLU A 334 -9.77 -29.53 22.14
N GLU A 335 -10.43 -29.79 23.26
CA GLU A 335 -10.05 -29.32 24.62
C GLU A 335 -9.46 -30.39 25.55
N ASN A 336 -9.08 -31.56 25.01
CA ASN A 336 -8.53 -32.67 25.74
C ASN A 336 -9.45 -33.21 26.89
N LEU A 337 -10.75 -33.12 26.70
CA LEU A 337 -11.78 -33.62 27.63
C LEU A 337 -12.39 -34.94 27.19
N ILE A 338 -11.97 -35.49 26.04
CA ILE A 338 -12.57 -36.70 25.49
C ILE A 338 -12.32 -37.92 26.38
N ILE A 339 -11.14 -38.03 26.98
CA ILE A 339 -10.80 -39.13 27.90
C ILE A 339 -11.63 -39.05 29.19
N PRO A 340 -11.67 -37.91 29.94
CA PRO A 340 -12.56 -37.76 31.08
C PRO A 340 -14.02 -38.03 30.74
N LEU A 341 -14.49 -37.60 29.57
CA LEU A 341 -15.85 -37.81 29.12
C LEU A 341 -16.14 -39.29 28.84
N THR A 342 -15.19 -40.02 28.24
CA THR A 342 -15.32 -41.47 28.02
C THR A 342 -15.31 -42.24 29.33
N LYS A 343 -14.45 -41.87 30.29
CA LYS A 343 -14.49 -42.46 31.64
C LYS A 343 -15.84 -42.22 32.32
N HIS A 344 -16.41 -41.04 32.18
CA HIS A 344 -17.74 -40.72 32.68
C HIS A 344 -18.84 -41.58 31.99
N LEU A 345 -18.71 -41.83 30.68
CA LEU A 345 -19.58 -42.78 29.97
C LEU A 345 -19.50 -44.19 30.56
N PHE A 346 -18.30 -44.69 30.89
CA PHE A 346 -18.13 -45.99 31.49
C PHE A 346 -18.83 -46.09 32.82
N GLU A 347 -18.73 -45.07 33.68
CA GLU A 347 -19.43 -45.05 34.98
C GLU A 347 -20.95 -45.06 34.82
N LEU A 348 -21.50 -44.28 33.86
CA LEU A 348 -22.93 -44.29 33.58
C LEU A 348 -23.41 -45.66 33.09
N ILE A 349 -22.65 -46.32 32.21
CA ILE A 349 -22.96 -47.66 31.72
C ILE A 349 -22.93 -48.66 32.85
N ILE A 350 -21.92 -48.62 33.74
CA ILE A 350 -21.83 -49.53 34.91
C ILE A 350 -23.08 -49.40 35.78
N GLN A 351 -23.53 -48.16 36.05
CA GLN A 351 -24.72 -47.92 36.87
C GLN A 351 -25.98 -48.48 36.20
N ASP A 352 -26.18 -48.22 34.90
CA ASP A 352 -27.36 -48.64 34.18
C ASP A 352 -27.49 -50.16 34.08
N VAL A 353 -26.45 -50.85 33.69
CA VAL A 353 -26.48 -52.28 33.37
C VAL A 353 -26.57 -53.18 34.62
N GLN A 354 -26.35 -52.65 35.83
CA GLN A 354 -26.52 -53.40 37.07
C GLN A 354 -27.91 -53.97 37.25
N SER A 355 -28.92 -53.23 36.76
CA SER A 355 -30.32 -53.62 36.87
C SER A 355 -30.80 -54.54 35.74
N TRP A 356 -29.99 -54.78 34.73
CA TRP A 356 -30.40 -55.52 33.52
C TRP A 356 -30.40 -57.02 33.71
N LYS A 357 -31.47 -57.69 33.35
CA LYS A 357 -31.62 -59.14 33.41
C LYS A 357 -31.37 -59.76 32.04
N VAL A 358 -30.10 -59.97 31.68
CA VAL A 358 -29.71 -60.61 30.41
C VAL A 358 -29.51 -62.11 30.60
N LYS A 359 -30.02 -62.93 29.65
CA LYS A 359 -30.02 -64.40 29.79
C LYS A 359 -28.85 -65.10 29.15
N LYS A 360 -28.08 -64.47 28.25
CA LYS A 360 -26.92 -65.01 27.50
C LYS A 360 -25.94 -63.90 27.17
N PRO A 361 -24.74 -64.22 26.63
CA PRO A 361 -23.81 -63.17 26.18
C PRO A 361 -24.54 -62.13 25.35
N PHE A 362 -24.49 -60.89 25.82
CA PHE A 362 -25.17 -59.74 25.27
C PHE A 362 -24.14 -58.70 24.87
N HIS A 363 -24.13 -58.28 23.61
CA HIS A 363 -23.15 -57.31 23.08
C HIS A 363 -23.42 -55.91 23.61
N LEU A 364 -22.38 -55.24 24.07
CA LEU A 364 -22.42 -53.86 24.51
C LEU A 364 -21.38 -53.08 23.72
N GLY A 365 -21.82 -52.41 22.65
CA GLY A 365 -21.00 -51.53 21.80
C GLY A 365 -20.75 -50.20 22.48
N ILE A 366 -19.48 -49.74 22.52
CA ILE A 366 -19.06 -48.49 23.12
C ILE A 366 -18.10 -47.79 22.16
N ASN A 367 -18.46 -46.58 21.75
CA ASN A 367 -17.61 -45.73 20.90
C ASN A 367 -16.41 -45.18 21.68
N ILE A 368 -15.23 -45.32 21.13
CA ILE A 368 -13.95 -44.87 21.71
C ILE A 368 -13.23 -43.95 20.73
N ALA A 369 -12.82 -42.80 21.21
CA ALA A 369 -11.97 -41.90 20.44
C ALA A 369 -10.55 -42.45 20.27
N ALA A 370 -9.95 -42.23 19.11
CA ALA A 370 -8.58 -42.69 18.80
C ALA A 370 -7.54 -42.18 19.84
N GLU A 371 -7.74 -40.99 20.39
CA GLU A 371 -6.89 -40.39 21.42
C GLU A 371 -6.93 -41.17 22.73
N HIS A 372 -8.10 -41.72 23.12
CA HIS A 372 -8.20 -42.55 24.31
C HIS A 372 -7.51 -43.90 24.10
N LEU A 373 -7.62 -44.50 22.91
CA LEU A 373 -6.92 -45.74 22.57
C LEU A 373 -5.40 -45.61 22.69
N ALA A 374 -4.85 -44.44 22.34
CA ALA A 374 -3.41 -44.14 22.46
C ALA A 374 -2.97 -43.77 23.89
N HIS A 375 -3.91 -43.59 24.83
CA HIS A 375 -3.60 -43.15 26.18
C HIS A 375 -3.02 -44.32 27.04
N PRO A 376 -1.99 -44.06 27.86
CA PRO A 376 -1.38 -45.12 28.71
C PRO A 376 -2.37 -45.86 29.62
N ASP A 377 -3.39 -45.16 30.11
CA ASP A 377 -4.38 -45.73 31.04
C ASP A 377 -5.53 -46.47 30.31
N PHE A 378 -5.57 -46.49 28.98
CA PHE A 378 -6.67 -47.08 28.22
C PHE A 378 -7.02 -48.49 28.63
N VAL A 379 -6.01 -49.35 28.75
CA VAL A 379 -6.19 -50.76 29.16
C VAL A 379 -6.76 -50.86 30.57
N ALA A 380 -6.30 -50.03 31.50
CA ALA A 380 -6.81 -49.98 32.87
C ALA A 380 -8.27 -49.53 32.91
N ASP A 381 -8.66 -48.51 32.12
CA ASP A 381 -10.00 -48.01 32.04
C ASP A 381 -10.98 -49.03 31.42
N VAL A 382 -10.57 -49.76 30.38
CA VAL A 382 -11.36 -50.85 29.80
C VAL A 382 -11.48 -52.05 30.76
N LEU A 383 -10.42 -52.41 31.49
CA LEU A 383 -10.48 -53.44 32.51
C LEU A 383 -11.39 -53.04 33.67
N HIS A 384 -11.40 -51.78 34.05
CA HIS A 384 -12.31 -51.27 35.08
C HIS A 384 -13.79 -51.54 34.74
N ILE A 385 -14.27 -51.09 33.56
CA ILE A 385 -15.65 -51.39 33.15
C ILE A 385 -15.90 -52.89 32.99
N LYS A 386 -14.94 -53.64 32.40
CA LYS A 386 -15.06 -55.07 32.20
C LYS A 386 -15.26 -55.85 33.53
N ASN A 387 -14.54 -55.43 34.57
CA ASN A 387 -14.61 -56.09 35.91
C ASN A 387 -15.84 -55.62 36.72
N ALA A 388 -16.37 -54.41 36.40
CA ALA A 388 -17.51 -53.85 37.13
C ALA A 388 -18.88 -54.36 36.65
N ILE A 389 -18.96 -54.90 35.42
CA ILE A 389 -20.21 -55.42 34.84
C ILE A 389 -20.23 -56.96 34.84
N SER A 390 -21.42 -57.55 34.73
CA SER A 390 -21.60 -59.00 34.69
C SER A 390 -20.88 -59.66 33.50
N ASP A 391 -20.28 -60.85 33.67
CA ASP A 391 -19.67 -61.64 32.60
C ASP A 391 -20.62 -62.02 31.46
N LYS A 392 -21.90 -61.74 31.61
CA LYS A 392 -22.89 -61.90 30.55
C LYS A 392 -22.80 -60.84 29.46
N PHE A 393 -22.10 -59.69 29.71
CA PHE A 393 -21.87 -58.67 28.74
C PHE A 393 -20.58 -58.89 27.96
N ASN A 394 -20.66 -58.86 26.65
CA ASN A 394 -19.51 -58.86 25.76
C ASN A 394 -19.28 -57.44 25.26
N ILE A 395 -18.27 -56.78 25.82
CA ILE A 395 -17.92 -55.40 25.42
C ILE A 395 -17.30 -55.43 24.04
N VAL A 396 -17.85 -54.60 23.14
CA VAL A 396 -17.32 -54.33 21.80
C VAL A 396 -16.94 -52.84 21.74
N LEU A 397 -15.64 -52.56 21.54
CA LEU A 397 -15.13 -51.20 21.43
C LEU A 397 -15.12 -50.80 19.94
N GLU A 398 -15.83 -49.72 19.61
CA GLU A 398 -15.90 -49.17 18.28
C GLU A 398 -15.06 -47.92 18.21
N ILE A 399 -14.07 -47.88 17.28
CA ILE A 399 -13.14 -46.75 17.12
C ILE A 399 -13.78 -45.77 16.12
N THR A 400 -13.97 -44.57 16.58
CA THR A 400 -14.56 -43.48 15.76
C THR A 400 -13.56 -42.35 15.54
#